data_c09f36742d98304d8c87872819823964
#
_entry.id   c09f36742d98304d8c87872819823964
#
_cell.length_a   1.000
_cell.length_b   1.000
_cell.length_c   1.000
_cell.angle_alpha   90.00
_cell.angle_beta   90.00
_cell.angle_gamma   90.00
#
_symmetry.space_group_name_H-M   'P 1'
#
loop_
_entity.id
_entity.type
_entity.pdbx_description
1 polymer ?
#
loop_
_entity_poly.entity_id
_entity_poly.type
_entity_poly.pdbx_seq_one_letter_code
_entity_poly.pdbx_strand_id
1 'polypeptide(L)'
;ESSVHNQLVHFLALSGTSQVPVIIPADMKCLPHIPAAETVPDGACMGVLTSGSTGQPKLWYRTRESWSSFFPTQNAIFGITDRTRLFAQGSLAFTGNLNLYLALLSAGAAIITASPVNPSVWRREIERHDADSLYLIPSKLRLLAKYASHPCLSIRTILAGSQSLGRRDMELLKAAYPDSRCILYYGASELSYVTWLTDREMNDNPACIGKPFPGIDVTLKDGEIYVSTPYSAIGIEGPWSVGDMGYMDRKGYLYFNGRKDNVYNIHGRKV
;
A
#
# COMPACT_ATOMS: atom_id res chain seq x y z
N GLU A 1 13.79 18.00 -3.68
CA GLU A 1 12.76 16.95 -3.76
C GLU A 1 11.58 17.45 -4.57
N SER A 2 11.24 16.78 -5.65
CA SER A 2 10.04 17.15 -6.39
C SER A 2 8.80 16.80 -5.54
N SER A 3 7.81 17.70 -5.51
CA SER A 3 6.55 17.43 -4.83
C SER A 3 5.87 16.18 -5.43
N VAL A 4 4.99 15.52 -4.66
CA VAL A 4 4.17 14.39 -5.17
C VAL A 4 3.42 14.78 -6.44
N HIS A 5 2.93 16.03 -6.52
CA HIS A 5 2.29 16.57 -7.72
C HIS A 5 3.23 16.51 -8.92
N ASN A 6 4.45 17.02 -8.81
CA ASN A 6 5.42 16.98 -9.90
C ASN A 6 5.81 15.55 -10.28
N GLN A 7 5.98 14.65 -9.30
CA GLN A 7 6.23 13.23 -9.55
C GLN A 7 5.10 12.61 -10.38
N LEU A 8 3.83 12.88 -10.02
CA LEU A 8 2.66 12.38 -10.77
C LEU A 8 2.62 12.94 -12.20
N VAL A 9 2.85 14.25 -12.38
CA VAL A 9 2.86 14.86 -13.71
C VAL A 9 3.94 14.23 -14.60
N HIS A 10 5.16 14.09 -14.08
CA HIS A 10 6.24 13.46 -14.83
C HIS A 10 5.97 11.99 -15.13
N PHE A 11 5.46 11.24 -14.14
CA PHE A 11 5.10 9.85 -14.33
C PHE A 11 4.04 9.67 -15.42
N LEU A 12 2.96 10.45 -15.38
CA LEU A 12 1.89 10.39 -16.36
C LEU A 12 2.35 10.82 -17.74
N ALA A 13 3.19 11.86 -17.85
CA ALA A 13 3.76 12.28 -19.11
C ALA A 13 4.62 11.18 -19.75
N LEU A 14 5.48 10.52 -18.98
CA LEU A 14 6.30 9.39 -19.46
C LEU A 14 5.46 8.18 -19.82
N SER A 15 4.42 7.87 -19.04
CA SER A 15 3.51 6.74 -19.29
C SER A 15 2.72 6.87 -20.61
N GLY A 16 2.64 8.08 -21.19
CA GLY A 16 2.08 8.34 -22.52
C GLY A 16 3.06 8.15 -23.69
N THR A 17 4.30 7.77 -23.39
CA THR A 17 5.38 7.58 -24.40
C THR A 17 5.77 6.10 -24.48
N SER A 18 6.79 5.79 -25.27
CA SER A 18 7.44 4.46 -25.34
C SER A 18 8.40 4.19 -24.16
N GLN A 19 8.55 5.14 -23.24
CA GLN A 19 9.45 4.99 -22.10
C GLN A 19 8.77 4.25 -20.96
N VAL A 20 9.56 3.53 -20.16
CA VAL A 20 9.12 2.82 -18.95
C VAL A 20 9.58 3.60 -17.71
N PRO A 21 8.71 4.40 -17.08
CA PRO A 21 9.10 5.19 -15.92
C PRO A 21 9.41 4.30 -14.70
N VAL A 22 10.47 4.65 -13.98
CA VAL A 22 10.83 4.07 -12.68
C VAL A 22 10.98 5.21 -11.69
N ILE A 23 10.25 5.14 -10.57
CA ILE A 23 10.35 6.14 -9.52
C ILE A 23 11.33 5.67 -8.46
N ILE A 24 12.39 6.44 -8.27
CA ILE A 24 13.47 6.13 -7.33
C ILE A 24 13.27 6.96 -6.05
N PRO A 25 13.32 6.34 -4.85
CA PRO A 25 13.32 7.08 -3.60
C PRO A 25 14.48 8.08 -3.51
N ALA A 26 14.21 9.30 -3.05
CA ALA A 26 15.22 10.36 -2.98
C ALA A 26 16.36 10.07 -1.99
N ASP A 27 16.11 9.21 -0.99
CA ASP A 27 17.04 8.79 0.05
C ASP A 27 17.82 7.50 -0.31
N MET A 28 17.62 6.99 -1.53
CA MET A 28 18.31 5.78 -1.98
C MET A 28 19.80 6.05 -2.20
N LYS A 29 20.64 5.44 -1.36
CA LYS A 29 22.11 5.64 -1.39
C LYS A 29 22.81 4.96 -2.56
N CYS A 30 22.25 3.84 -3.04
CA CYS A 30 22.74 3.10 -4.21
C CYS A 30 21.60 3.02 -5.21
N LEU A 31 21.82 3.51 -6.42
CA LEU A 31 20.86 3.27 -7.50
C LEU A 31 20.87 1.76 -7.83
N PRO A 32 19.70 1.15 -8.02
CA PRO A 32 19.64 -0.19 -8.53
C PRO A 32 20.32 -0.21 -9.91
N HIS A 33 20.87 -1.35 -10.29
CA HIS A 33 21.25 -1.56 -11.68
C HIS A 33 19.99 -1.41 -12.53
N ILE A 34 19.88 -0.32 -13.26
CA ILE A 34 18.80 -0.12 -14.24
C ILE A 34 19.32 -0.77 -15.53
N PRO A 35 18.67 -1.87 -15.98
CA PRO A 35 19.10 -2.56 -17.18
C PRO A 35 19.07 -1.63 -18.40
N ALA A 36 19.88 -1.93 -19.39
CA ALA A 36 19.79 -1.25 -20.70
C ALA A 36 18.38 -1.46 -21.29
N ALA A 37 17.95 -0.53 -22.13
CA ALA A 37 16.59 -0.56 -22.72
C ALA A 37 16.26 -1.90 -23.40
N GLU A 38 17.24 -2.58 -23.95
CA GLU A 38 17.11 -3.89 -24.62
C GLU A 38 16.73 -5.05 -23.68
N THR A 39 16.82 -4.84 -22.37
CA THR A 39 16.49 -5.85 -21.36
C THR A 39 15.17 -5.54 -20.62
N VAL A 40 14.46 -4.49 -21.03
CA VAL A 40 13.14 -4.20 -20.50
C VAL A 40 12.15 -5.22 -21.08
N PRO A 41 11.39 -5.95 -20.23
CA PRO A 41 10.45 -6.94 -20.73
C PRO A 41 9.37 -6.34 -21.64
N ASP A 42 8.95 -7.10 -22.64
CA ASP A 42 7.84 -6.73 -23.51
C ASP A 42 6.57 -6.45 -22.70
N GLY A 43 5.83 -5.41 -23.08
CA GLY A 43 4.61 -4.98 -22.41
C GLY A 43 4.82 -4.25 -21.08
N ALA A 44 6.06 -4.05 -20.64
CA ALA A 44 6.33 -3.25 -19.44
C ALA A 44 5.88 -1.80 -19.64
N CYS A 45 5.09 -1.26 -18.70
CA CYS A 45 4.64 0.13 -18.71
C CYS A 45 5.21 0.95 -17.55
N MET A 46 5.76 0.29 -16.53
CA MET A 46 6.45 0.92 -15.40
C MET A 46 7.37 -0.06 -14.68
N GLY A 47 8.34 0.47 -13.95
CA GLY A 47 9.14 -0.27 -12.99
C GLY A 47 8.88 0.18 -11.56
N VAL A 48 8.85 -0.77 -10.64
CA VAL A 48 8.69 -0.54 -9.20
C VAL A 48 9.87 -1.15 -8.44
N LEU A 49 10.32 -0.45 -7.41
CA LEU A 49 11.45 -0.89 -6.60
C LEU A 49 10.98 -1.52 -5.28
N THR A 50 11.64 -2.58 -4.89
CA THR A 50 11.48 -3.19 -3.57
C THR A 50 12.79 -3.15 -2.80
N SER A 51 12.73 -3.12 -1.47
CA SER A 51 13.92 -3.02 -0.60
C SER A 51 14.84 -4.25 -0.64
N GLY A 52 14.41 -5.33 -1.27
CA GLY A 52 15.15 -6.59 -1.34
C GLY A 52 15.59 -7.15 0.03
N SER A 53 15.39 -8.42 0.31
CA SER A 53 15.82 -9.06 1.57
C SER A 53 17.36 -9.03 1.76
N THR A 54 18.11 -8.87 0.68
CA THR A 54 19.59 -8.78 0.66
C THR A 54 20.10 -7.34 0.83
N GLY A 55 19.22 -6.36 1.08
CA GLY A 55 19.59 -4.94 1.17
C GLY A 55 19.84 -4.26 -0.19
N GLN A 56 19.86 -5.02 -1.28
CA GLN A 56 19.95 -4.46 -2.64
C GLN A 56 18.52 -4.25 -3.20
N PRO A 57 18.17 -3.05 -3.70
CA PRO A 57 16.89 -2.80 -4.33
C PRO A 57 16.69 -3.72 -5.53
N LYS A 58 15.50 -4.33 -5.62
CA LYS A 58 15.10 -5.10 -6.80
C LYS A 58 14.13 -4.29 -7.63
N LEU A 59 14.35 -4.26 -8.95
CA LEU A 59 13.44 -3.63 -9.90
C LEU A 59 12.51 -4.71 -10.46
N TRP A 60 11.20 -4.45 -10.35
CA TRP A 60 10.14 -5.27 -10.92
C TRP A 60 9.39 -4.47 -11.97
N TYR A 61 9.15 -5.07 -13.12
CA TYR A 61 8.36 -4.46 -14.19
C TYR A 61 6.90 -4.87 -14.09
N ARG A 62 6.02 -3.96 -14.49
CA ARG A 62 4.57 -4.16 -14.49
C ARG A 62 4.01 -3.89 -15.86
N THR A 63 3.04 -4.68 -16.28
CA THR A 63 2.20 -4.35 -17.43
C THR A 63 1.09 -3.39 -17.02
N ARG A 64 0.52 -2.66 -17.97
CA ARG A 64 -0.67 -1.83 -17.73
C ARG A 64 -1.81 -2.66 -17.15
N GLU A 65 -2.03 -3.84 -17.72
CA GLU A 65 -3.09 -4.74 -17.29
C GLU A 65 -2.88 -5.22 -15.86
N SER A 66 -1.69 -5.75 -15.50
CA SER A 66 -1.40 -6.22 -14.14
C SER A 66 -1.53 -5.11 -13.08
N TRP A 67 -1.54 -3.85 -13.49
CA TRP A 67 -1.66 -2.72 -12.61
C TRP A 67 -3.08 -2.16 -12.53
N SER A 68 -3.68 -1.80 -13.68
CA SER A 68 -4.93 -1.05 -13.71
C SER A 68 -6.19 -1.91 -13.71
N SER A 69 -6.14 -3.18 -14.10
CA SER A 69 -7.33 -4.04 -14.11
C SER A 69 -7.88 -4.35 -12.70
N PHE A 70 -7.08 -4.13 -11.66
CA PHE A 70 -7.52 -4.23 -10.26
C PHE A 70 -8.24 -2.97 -9.75
N PHE A 71 -8.08 -1.82 -10.38
CA PHE A 71 -8.65 -0.56 -9.89
C PHE A 71 -10.17 -0.61 -9.66
N PRO A 72 -11.00 -1.21 -10.51
CA PRO A 72 -12.43 -1.31 -10.25
C PRO A 72 -12.76 -2.04 -8.95
N THR A 73 -12.13 -3.20 -8.72
CA THR A 73 -12.31 -3.99 -7.49
C THR A 73 -11.81 -3.24 -6.25
N GLN A 74 -10.63 -2.67 -6.34
CA GLN A 74 -10.05 -1.85 -5.28
C GLN A 74 -10.95 -0.66 -4.92
N ASN A 75 -11.36 0.12 -5.93
CA ASN A 75 -12.15 1.32 -5.72
C ASN A 75 -13.52 0.99 -5.13
N ALA A 76 -14.17 -0.09 -5.56
CA ALA A 76 -15.43 -0.56 -4.97
C ALA A 76 -15.27 -0.91 -3.49
N ILE A 77 -14.23 -1.65 -3.10
CA ILE A 77 -13.96 -2.05 -1.71
C ILE A 77 -13.58 -0.84 -0.86
N PHE A 78 -12.75 0.05 -1.37
CA PHE A 78 -12.28 1.24 -0.66
C PHE A 78 -13.32 2.37 -0.66
N GLY A 79 -14.37 2.28 -1.49
CA GLY A 79 -15.41 3.28 -1.64
C GLY A 79 -14.92 4.54 -2.35
N ILE A 80 -13.97 4.38 -3.28
CA ILE A 80 -13.44 5.47 -4.09
C ILE A 80 -14.38 5.74 -5.27
N THR A 81 -14.76 6.99 -5.44
CA THR A 81 -15.60 7.50 -6.54
C THR A 81 -15.00 8.79 -7.09
N ASP A 82 -15.61 9.34 -8.13
CA ASP A 82 -15.27 10.66 -8.69
C ASP A 82 -15.42 11.84 -7.70
N ARG A 83 -16.15 11.62 -6.61
CA ARG A 83 -16.35 12.62 -5.55
C ARG A 83 -15.34 12.49 -4.40
N THR A 84 -14.56 11.41 -4.36
CA THR A 84 -13.60 11.18 -3.28
C THR A 84 -12.52 12.25 -3.27
N ARG A 85 -12.25 12.78 -2.09
CA ARG A 85 -11.19 13.75 -1.80
C ARG A 85 -10.25 13.14 -0.76
N LEU A 86 -9.22 12.46 -1.23
CA LEU A 86 -8.35 11.66 -0.38
C LEU A 86 -7.09 12.44 0.00
N PHE A 87 -6.84 12.56 1.30
CA PHE A 87 -5.56 13.03 1.81
C PHE A 87 -4.58 11.86 1.94
N ALA A 88 -3.38 12.04 1.38
CA ALA A 88 -2.28 11.08 1.49
C ALA A 88 -0.94 11.80 1.67
N GLN A 89 0.00 11.12 2.33
CA GLN A 89 1.36 11.62 2.50
C GLN A 89 2.37 10.50 2.23
N GLY A 90 3.18 10.68 1.22
CA GLY A 90 4.23 9.75 0.82
C GLY A 90 4.59 9.89 -0.66
N SER A 91 5.80 9.46 -1.00
CA SER A 91 6.33 9.47 -2.36
C SER A 91 5.68 8.38 -3.22
N LEU A 92 5.61 8.61 -4.53
CA LEU A 92 5.24 7.58 -5.52
C LEU A 92 6.24 6.42 -5.59
N ALA A 93 7.43 6.59 -5.05
CA ALA A 93 8.41 5.51 -4.96
C ALA A 93 7.93 4.33 -4.10
N PHE A 94 6.94 4.56 -3.21
CA PHE A 94 6.25 3.48 -2.52
C PHE A 94 5.11 2.97 -3.39
N THR A 95 5.17 1.70 -3.74
CA THR A 95 4.22 1.02 -4.66
C THR A 95 2.76 1.20 -4.23
N GLY A 96 2.47 1.14 -2.92
CA GLY A 96 1.12 1.36 -2.40
C GLY A 96 0.59 2.78 -2.68
N ASN A 97 1.45 3.82 -2.55
CA ASN A 97 1.07 5.19 -2.89
C ASN A 97 0.84 5.33 -4.40
N LEU A 98 1.77 4.83 -5.22
CA LEU A 98 1.65 4.89 -6.68
C LEU A 98 0.36 4.22 -7.16
N ASN A 99 0.07 3.01 -6.65
CA ASN A 99 -1.14 2.30 -7.00
C ASN A 99 -2.38 3.11 -6.64
N LEU A 100 -2.47 3.56 -5.39
CA LEU A 100 -3.66 4.27 -4.92
C LEU A 100 -3.87 5.60 -5.67
N TYR A 101 -2.79 6.35 -5.94
CA TYR A 101 -2.90 7.61 -6.66
C TYR A 101 -3.39 7.40 -8.10
N LEU A 102 -2.87 6.39 -8.79
CA LEU A 102 -3.34 6.08 -10.14
C LEU A 102 -4.78 5.56 -10.15
N ALA A 103 -5.18 4.77 -9.15
CA ALA A 103 -6.55 4.31 -9.00
C ALA A 103 -7.52 5.46 -8.71
N LEU A 104 -7.14 6.43 -7.88
CA LEU A 104 -7.93 7.65 -7.63
C LEU A 104 -8.10 8.47 -8.91
N LEU A 105 -7.00 8.73 -9.63
CA LEU A 105 -7.05 9.48 -10.88
C LEU A 105 -7.91 8.77 -11.95
N SER A 106 -7.85 7.44 -12.01
CA SER A 106 -8.70 6.65 -12.92
C SER A 106 -10.19 6.76 -12.60
N ALA A 107 -10.54 7.02 -11.34
CA ALA A 107 -11.92 7.26 -10.89
C ALA A 107 -12.36 8.72 -11.03
N GLY A 108 -11.48 9.64 -11.40
CA GLY A 108 -11.75 11.08 -11.40
C GLY A 108 -11.72 11.73 -10.00
N ALA A 109 -11.19 11.03 -9.01
CA ALA A 109 -11.07 11.49 -7.63
C ALA A 109 -9.97 12.53 -7.42
N ALA A 110 -10.06 13.32 -6.34
CA ALA A 110 -9.05 14.30 -5.97
C ALA A 110 -8.03 13.73 -4.98
N ILE A 111 -6.76 14.08 -5.19
CA ILE A 111 -5.65 13.73 -4.30
C ILE A 111 -5.16 15.01 -3.61
N ILE A 112 -5.16 15.00 -2.29
CA ILE A 112 -4.64 16.08 -1.44
C ILE A 112 -3.35 15.57 -0.81
N THR A 113 -2.26 16.33 -0.97
CA THR A 113 -0.96 15.92 -0.44
C THR A 113 -0.28 17.06 0.33
N ALA A 114 0.58 16.71 1.28
CA ALA A 114 1.44 17.66 1.97
C ALA A 114 2.86 17.10 2.07
N SER A 115 3.86 17.91 1.70
CA SER A 115 5.26 17.49 1.69
C SER A 115 5.87 17.29 3.09
N PRO A 116 5.69 18.20 4.08
CA PRO A 116 6.33 18.02 5.38
C PRO A 116 5.61 16.94 6.20
N VAL A 117 6.39 16.19 7.00
CA VAL A 117 5.83 15.28 8.01
C VAL A 117 5.43 16.12 9.24
N ASN A 118 4.32 16.84 9.13
CA ASN A 118 3.79 17.72 10.17
C ASN A 118 2.27 17.55 10.30
N PRO A 119 1.78 16.94 11.39
CA PRO A 119 0.35 16.70 11.59
C PRO A 119 -0.52 17.95 11.57
N SER A 120 0.00 19.10 12.06
CA SER A 120 -0.76 20.36 12.03
C SER A 120 -0.94 20.88 10.60
N VAL A 121 0.06 20.69 9.73
CA VAL A 121 -0.06 21.01 8.31
C VAL A 121 -1.05 20.05 7.64
N TRP A 122 -0.93 18.74 7.91
CA TRP A 122 -1.84 17.75 7.35
C TRP A 122 -3.29 18.04 7.71
N ARG A 123 -3.55 18.33 8.99
CA ARG A 123 -4.89 18.66 9.45
C ARG A 123 -5.46 19.87 8.73
N ARG A 124 -4.67 20.94 8.62
CA ARG A 124 -5.09 22.16 7.88
C ARG A 124 -5.43 21.86 6.43
N GLU A 125 -4.60 21.03 5.73
CA GLU A 125 -4.88 20.67 4.34
C GLU A 125 -6.11 19.75 4.21
N ILE A 126 -6.33 18.84 5.17
CA ILE A 126 -7.54 18.01 5.26
C ILE A 126 -8.78 18.90 5.37
N GLU A 127 -8.78 19.84 6.30
CA GLU A 127 -9.90 20.75 6.55
C GLU A 127 -10.09 21.74 5.40
N ARG A 128 -9.01 22.36 4.89
CA ARG A 128 -9.05 23.34 3.80
C ARG A 128 -9.65 22.77 2.51
N HIS A 129 -9.40 21.51 2.25
CA HIS A 129 -9.81 20.83 1.02
C HIS A 129 -10.99 19.89 1.22
N ASP A 130 -11.67 19.92 2.39
CA ASP A 130 -12.79 19.05 2.72
C ASP A 130 -12.52 17.58 2.40
N ALA A 131 -11.35 17.07 2.83
CA ALA A 131 -11.03 15.67 2.62
C ALA A 131 -12.06 14.77 3.30
N ASP A 132 -12.50 13.74 2.60
CA ASP A 132 -13.42 12.71 3.11
C ASP A 132 -12.74 11.38 3.39
N SER A 133 -11.51 11.20 2.89
CA SER A 133 -10.76 9.97 2.99
C SER A 133 -9.30 10.23 3.36
N LEU A 134 -8.71 9.31 4.12
CA LEU A 134 -7.30 9.33 4.50
C LEU A 134 -6.60 8.07 3.98
N TYR A 135 -5.38 8.23 3.48
CA TYR A 135 -4.46 7.12 3.23
C TYR A 135 -3.11 7.41 3.85
N LEU A 136 -2.77 6.73 4.91
CA LEU A 136 -1.52 6.86 5.63
C LEU A 136 -1.10 5.51 6.23
N ILE A 137 0.19 5.30 6.40
CA ILE A 137 0.66 4.15 7.19
C ILE A 137 0.23 4.31 8.67
N PRO A 138 -0.04 3.22 9.41
CA PRO A 138 -0.53 3.25 10.78
C PRO A 138 0.22 4.19 11.73
N SER A 139 1.55 4.27 11.67
CA SER A 139 2.33 5.21 12.49
C SER A 139 1.98 6.68 12.25
N LYS A 140 1.73 7.07 11.01
CA LYS A 140 1.30 8.43 10.64
C LYS A 140 -0.17 8.69 11.01
N LEU A 141 -1.04 7.69 10.90
CA LEU A 141 -2.43 7.78 11.37
C LEU A 141 -2.48 8.04 12.88
N ARG A 142 -1.70 7.27 13.67
CA ARG A 142 -1.57 7.49 15.12
C ARG A 142 -1.07 8.91 15.44
N LEU A 143 -0.08 9.37 14.69
CA LEU A 143 0.46 10.71 14.86
C LEU A 143 -0.62 11.77 14.58
N LEU A 144 -1.30 11.68 13.44
CA LEU A 144 -2.33 12.63 13.05
C LEU A 144 -3.52 12.63 14.05
N ALA A 145 -3.96 11.46 14.50
CA ALA A 145 -5.06 11.33 15.45
C ALA A 145 -4.70 11.88 16.85
N LYS A 146 -3.46 11.69 17.32
CA LYS A 146 -3.00 12.27 18.59
C LYS A 146 -2.96 13.80 18.59
N TYR A 147 -2.75 14.42 17.44
CA TYR A 147 -2.76 15.86 17.27
C TYR A 147 -4.15 16.44 16.93
N ALA A 148 -5.18 15.61 16.94
CA ALA A 148 -6.56 16.06 16.72
C ALA A 148 -7.05 16.85 17.94
N SER A 149 -7.24 18.16 17.80
CA SER A 149 -7.80 19.03 18.86
C SER A 149 -9.30 18.86 19.04
N HIS A 150 -9.99 18.38 18.01
CA HIS A 150 -11.42 18.07 17.97
C HIS A 150 -11.67 16.99 16.91
N PRO A 151 -12.78 16.22 17.00
CA PRO A 151 -13.13 15.25 15.99
C PRO A 151 -13.33 15.88 14.61
N CYS A 152 -12.87 15.18 13.56
CA CYS A 152 -13.06 15.57 12.18
C CYS A 152 -14.18 14.70 11.57
N LEU A 153 -15.37 15.26 11.40
CA LEU A 153 -16.55 14.55 10.95
C LEU A 153 -16.62 14.38 9.43
N SER A 154 -15.78 15.07 8.66
CA SER A 154 -15.73 14.92 7.21
C SER A 154 -15.14 13.57 6.76
N ILE A 155 -14.23 13.00 7.55
CA ILE A 155 -13.56 11.77 7.21
C ILE A 155 -14.48 10.57 7.34
N ARG A 156 -14.75 9.91 6.21
CA ARG A 156 -15.63 8.73 6.08
C ARG A 156 -14.85 7.44 5.85
N THR A 157 -13.64 7.51 5.27
CA THR A 157 -12.82 6.34 4.98
C THR A 157 -11.39 6.57 5.41
N ILE A 158 -10.80 5.58 6.11
CA ILE A 158 -9.39 5.54 6.44
C ILE A 158 -8.82 4.27 5.82
N LEU A 159 -7.85 4.42 4.92
CA LEU A 159 -7.10 3.34 4.30
C LEU A 159 -5.72 3.25 4.92
N ALA A 160 -5.31 2.04 5.28
CA ALA A 160 -4.00 1.78 5.87
C ALA A 160 -3.37 0.50 5.32
N GLY A 161 -2.06 0.47 5.26
CA GLY A 161 -1.30 -0.71 4.85
C GLY A 161 0.13 -0.67 5.40
N SER A 162 0.93 -1.67 5.07
CA SER A 162 2.36 -1.77 5.40
C SER A 162 2.72 -1.92 6.89
N GLN A 163 1.78 -1.78 7.80
CA GLN A 163 1.97 -1.96 9.25
C GLN A 163 0.67 -2.47 9.88
N SER A 164 0.76 -3.10 11.06
CA SER A 164 -0.42 -3.56 11.79
C SER A 164 -1.19 -2.41 12.45
N LEU A 165 -2.51 -2.60 12.55
CA LEU A 165 -3.42 -1.79 13.34
C LEU A 165 -4.08 -2.68 14.40
N GLY A 166 -3.97 -2.29 15.66
CA GLY A 166 -4.61 -2.99 16.77
C GLY A 166 -5.84 -2.26 17.31
N ARG A 167 -6.51 -2.87 18.30
CA ARG A 167 -7.70 -2.30 18.96
C ARG A 167 -7.47 -0.87 19.48
N ARG A 168 -6.37 -0.62 20.17
CA ARG A 168 -6.04 0.71 20.71
C ARG A 168 -5.87 1.77 19.61
N ASP A 169 -5.37 1.35 18.45
CA ASP A 169 -5.25 2.25 17.30
C ASP A 169 -6.63 2.61 16.77
N MET A 170 -7.54 1.63 16.72
CA MET A 170 -8.92 1.86 16.30
C MET A 170 -9.67 2.79 17.25
N GLU A 171 -9.52 2.60 18.56
CA GLU A 171 -10.09 3.49 19.58
C GLU A 171 -9.60 4.95 19.37
N LEU A 172 -8.29 5.12 19.17
CA LEU A 172 -7.69 6.43 18.89
C LEU A 172 -8.23 7.05 17.58
N LEU A 173 -8.31 6.25 16.51
CA LEU A 173 -8.81 6.71 15.22
C LEU A 173 -10.30 7.06 15.28
N LYS A 174 -11.11 6.26 15.97
CA LYS A 174 -12.56 6.54 16.15
C LYS A 174 -12.82 7.77 17.02
N ALA A 175 -11.96 8.05 17.99
CA ALA A 175 -12.07 9.28 18.75
C ALA A 175 -11.78 10.53 17.88
N ALA A 176 -10.82 10.44 16.97
CA ALA A 176 -10.49 11.54 16.05
C ALA A 176 -11.41 11.62 14.82
N TYR A 177 -11.92 10.50 14.34
CA TYR A 177 -12.71 10.34 13.10
C TYR A 177 -13.90 9.41 13.34
N PRO A 178 -14.91 9.83 14.13
CA PRO A 178 -15.98 8.94 14.62
C PRO A 178 -16.81 8.30 13.52
N ASP A 179 -17.05 9.01 12.42
CA ASP A 179 -17.88 8.56 11.30
C ASP A 179 -17.11 7.74 10.25
N SER A 180 -15.80 7.53 10.46
CA SER A 180 -14.97 6.80 9.49
C SER A 180 -15.15 5.30 9.59
N ARG A 181 -15.09 4.60 8.47
CA ARG A 181 -14.71 3.18 8.42
C ARG A 181 -13.20 3.08 8.18
N CYS A 182 -12.56 2.11 8.82
CA CYS A 182 -11.15 1.85 8.59
C CYS A 182 -11.00 0.56 7.77
N ILE A 183 -10.12 0.60 6.77
CA ILE A 183 -9.76 -0.55 5.96
C ILE A 183 -8.26 -0.72 6.06
N LEU A 184 -7.83 -1.88 6.55
CA LEU A 184 -6.45 -2.32 6.51
C LEU A 184 -6.28 -3.26 5.34
N TYR A 185 -5.21 -3.10 4.56
CA TYR A 185 -4.84 -4.05 3.53
C TYR A 185 -3.39 -4.53 3.71
N TYR A 186 -3.14 -5.73 3.21
CA TYR A 186 -1.81 -6.30 3.04
C TYR A 186 -1.55 -6.56 1.56
N GLY A 187 -0.30 -6.36 1.15
CA GLY A 187 0.16 -6.58 -0.21
C GLY A 187 1.67 -6.42 -0.33
N ALA A 188 2.19 -6.73 -1.51
CA ALA A 188 3.60 -6.60 -1.85
C ALA A 188 3.74 -5.95 -3.24
N SER A 189 4.86 -5.29 -3.49
CA SER A 189 5.12 -4.64 -4.77
C SER A 189 5.13 -5.63 -5.94
N GLU A 190 5.52 -6.86 -5.64
CA GLU A 190 5.54 -7.98 -6.57
C GLU A 190 4.16 -8.51 -6.92
N LEU A 191 3.21 -8.46 -5.96
CA LEU A 191 1.95 -9.19 -5.99
C LEU A 191 0.71 -8.27 -6.01
N SER A 192 0.89 -6.94 -5.86
CA SER A 192 -0.19 -5.97 -5.65
C SER A 192 -0.89 -6.19 -4.29
N TYR A 193 -2.19 -5.88 -4.18
CA TYR A 193 -2.99 -6.12 -2.98
C TYR A 193 -3.29 -7.61 -2.83
N VAL A 194 -3.22 -8.13 -1.60
CA VAL A 194 -3.43 -9.55 -1.31
C VAL A 194 -4.66 -9.76 -0.43
N THR A 195 -4.70 -9.12 0.75
CA THR A 195 -5.82 -9.23 1.68
C THR A 195 -6.27 -7.88 2.20
N TRP A 196 -7.49 -7.84 2.71
CA TRP A 196 -8.06 -6.66 3.36
C TRP A 196 -9.03 -7.05 4.48
N LEU A 197 -9.23 -6.13 5.43
CA LEU A 197 -10.26 -6.22 6.45
C LEU A 197 -10.73 -4.84 6.85
N THR A 198 -11.95 -4.76 7.36
CA THR A 198 -12.53 -3.54 7.92
C THR A 198 -12.36 -3.48 9.44
N ASP A 199 -12.54 -2.30 10.02
CA ASP A 199 -12.58 -2.12 11.48
C ASP A 199 -13.62 -3.01 12.19
N ARG A 200 -14.71 -3.39 11.52
CA ARG A 200 -15.73 -4.31 12.05
C ARG A 200 -15.26 -5.76 12.12
N GLU A 201 -14.30 -6.13 11.30
CA GLU A 201 -13.73 -7.48 11.22
C GLU A 201 -12.44 -7.60 12.03
N MET A 202 -11.86 -6.48 12.46
CA MET A 202 -10.67 -6.48 13.30
C MET A 202 -10.95 -7.14 14.64
N ASN A 203 -10.06 -8.05 15.02
CA ASN A 203 -10.09 -8.72 16.33
C ASN A 203 -8.94 -8.23 17.22
N ASP A 204 -8.79 -8.82 18.38
CA ASP A 204 -7.74 -8.44 19.33
C ASP A 204 -6.31 -8.83 18.91
N ASN A 205 -6.19 -9.66 17.88
CA ASN A 205 -4.90 -10.05 17.33
C ASN A 205 -4.45 -9.07 16.22
N PRO A 206 -3.49 -8.18 16.47
CA PRO A 206 -3.02 -7.20 15.49
C PRO A 206 -2.26 -7.82 14.30
N ALA A 207 -1.96 -9.13 14.37
CA ALA A 207 -1.38 -9.88 13.25
C ALA A 207 -2.42 -10.24 12.18
N CYS A 208 -3.73 -10.08 12.44
CA CYS A 208 -4.78 -10.30 11.46
C CYS A 208 -4.65 -9.29 10.31
N ILE A 209 -4.44 -9.79 9.09
CA ILE A 209 -4.31 -8.99 7.87
C ILE A 209 -5.47 -9.19 6.89
N GLY A 210 -6.53 -9.87 7.34
CA GLY A 210 -7.79 -9.95 6.61
C GLY A 210 -7.97 -11.18 5.73
N LYS A 211 -8.89 -11.06 4.78
CA LYS A 211 -9.21 -12.08 3.78
C LYS A 211 -8.70 -11.69 2.40
N PRO A 212 -8.45 -12.65 1.51
CA PRO A 212 -8.06 -12.37 0.14
C PRO A 212 -9.04 -11.43 -0.56
N PHE A 213 -8.51 -10.53 -1.38
CA PHE A 213 -9.34 -9.77 -2.32
C PHE A 213 -9.97 -10.71 -3.35
N PRO A 214 -11.10 -10.32 -3.96
CA PRO A 214 -11.70 -11.09 -5.04
C PRO A 214 -10.72 -11.40 -6.18
N GLY A 215 -10.65 -12.66 -6.60
CA GLY A 215 -9.76 -13.13 -7.65
C GLY A 215 -8.32 -13.35 -7.21
N ILE A 216 -8.04 -13.33 -5.93
CA ILE A 216 -6.71 -13.62 -5.36
C ILE A 216 -6.79 -14.86 -4.48
N ASP A 217 -5.92 -15.83 -4.75
CA ASP A 217 -5.80 -17.05 -3.97
C ASP A 217 -4.57 -17.01 -3.07
N VAL A 218 -4.77 -17.40 -1.81
CA VAL A 218 -3.69 -17.49 -0.82
C VAL A 218 -3.60 -18.93 -0.32
N THR A 219 -2.41 -19.49 -0.41
CA THR A 219 -2.09 -20.82 0.11
C THR A 219 -0.93 -20.74 1.10
N LEU A 220 -0.82 -21.74 1.96
CA LEU A 220 0.24 -21.84 2.96
C LEU A 220 1.03 -23.12 2.75
N LYS A 221 2.35 -23.00 2.72
CA LYS A 221 3.26 -24.14 2.67
C LYS A 221 4.32 -23.95 3.76
N ASP A 222 4.35 -24.86 4.73
CA ASP A 222 5.27 -24.80 5.90
C ASP A 222 5.20 -23.44 6.65
N GLY A 223 4.00 -22.87 6.74
CA GLY A 223 3.76 -21.55 7.35
C GLY A 223 4.16 -20.35 6.49
N GLU A 224 4.70 -20.54 5.28
CA GLU A 224 5.01 -19.50 4.32
C GLU A 224 3.78 -19.18 3.45
N ILE A 225 3.55 -17.88 3.22
CA ILE A 225 2.41 -17.37 2.46
C ILE A 225 2.74 -17.35 0.98
N TYR A 226 1.96 -18.09 0.19
CA TYR A 226 2.01 -18.09 -1.27
C TYR A 226 0.75 -17.47 -1.84
N VAL A 227 0.91 -16.63 -2.84
CA VAL A 227 -0.18 -15.89 -3.47
C VAL A 227 -0.22 -16.15 -4.97
N SER A 228 -1.40 -16.52 -5.46
CA SER A 228 -1.71 -16.53 -6.90
C SER A 228 -2.58 -15.34 -7.22
N THR A 229 -2.13 -14.50 -8.14
CA THR A 229 -2.81 -13.27 -8.53
C THR A 229 -2.54 -12.94 -10.00
N PRO A 230 -3.54 -12.48 -10.76
CA PRO A 230 -3.33 -11.98 -12.12
C PRO A 230 -2.65 -10.60 -12.13
N TYR A 231 -2.46 -10.01 -10.95
CA TYR A 231 -1.92 -8.66 -10.77
C TYR A 231 -0.43 -8.68 -10.32
N SER A 232 0.29 -9.74 -10.63
CA SER A 232 1.72 -9.88 -10.30
C SER A 232 2.63 -9.07 -11.24
N ALA A 233 3.87 -8.87 -10.82
CA ALA A 233 4.92 -8.31 -11.67
C ALA A 233 5.28 -9.28 -12.81
N ILE A 234 5.85 -8.74 -13.90
CA ILE A 234 6.30 -9.53 -15.03
C ILE A 234 7.35 -10.54 -14.57
N GLY A 235 7.23 -11.78 -15.05
CA GLY A 235 8.13 -12.90 -14.69
C GLY A 235 7.73 -13.66 -13.44
N ILE A 236 6.62 -13.28 -12.78
CA ILE A 236 6.03 -14.06 -11.69
C ILE A 236 4.91 -14.93 -12.26
N GLU A 237 5.11 -16.24 -12.26
CA GLU A 237 4.17 -17.24 -12.71
C GLU A 237 3.72 -18.12 -11.54
N GLY A 238 2.41 -18.39 -11.46
CA GLY A 238 1.81 -19.24 -10.43
C GLY A 238 1.89 -18.67 -9.00
N PRO A 239 1.75 -19.52 -7.98
CA PRO A 239 1.85 -19.11 -6.60
C PRO A 239 3.26 -18.62 -6.27
N TRP A 240 3.35 -17.39 -5.77
CA TRP A 240 4.61 -16.73 -5.43
C TRP A 240 4.64 -16.30 -3.96
N SER A 241 5.80 -16.44 -3.31
CA SER A 241 6.03 -15.93 -1.97
C SER A 241 7.09 -14.84 -1.96
N VAL A 242 6.84 -13.83 -1.14
CA VAL A 242 7.84 -12.79 -0.82
C VAL A 242 8.63 -13.12 0.46
N GLY A 243 8.46 -14.35 0.99
CA GLY A 243 9.08 -14.81 2.22
C GLY A 243 8.31 -14.40 3.49
N ASP A 244 7.06 -14.02 3.35
CA ASP A 244 6.20 -13.71 4.48
C ASP A 244 5.63 -14.98 5.09
N MET A 245 5.63 -15.07 6.44
CA MET A 245 5.15 -16.20 7.22
C MET A 245 3.79 -15.87 7.84
N GLY A 246 2.93 -16.90 7.98
CA GLY A 246 1.62 -16.70 8.55
C GLY A 246 0.81 -17.99 8.70
N TYR A 247 -0.45 -17.83 9.11
CA TYR A 247 -1.44 -18.89 9.14
C TYR A 247 -2.81 -18.35 8.77
N MET A 248 -3.71 -19.23 8.37
CA MET A 248 -5.10 -18.90 8.07
C MET A 248 -6.01 -19.59 9.07
N ASP A 249 -6.97 -18.87 9.62
CA ASP A 249 -7.96 -19.45 10.52
C ASP A 249 -9.10 -20.17 9.74
N ARG A 250 -9.98 -20.86 10.50
CA ARG A 250 -11.13 -21.58 9.92
C ARG A 250 -12.16 -20.67 9.23
N LYS A 251 -12.11 -19.37 9.50
CA LYS A 251 -12.99 -18.37 8.88
C LYS A 251 -12.37 -17.73 7.63
N GLY A 252 -11.14 -18.13 7.27
CA GLY A 252 -10.41 -17.62 6.10
C GLY A 252 -9.68 -16.31 6.34
N TYR A 253 -9.48 -15.88 7.60
CA TYR A 253 -8.62 -14.73 7.90
C TYR A 253 -7.17 -15.16 7.93
N LEU A 254 -6.32 -14.39 7.24
CA LEU A 254 -4.87 -14.55 7.23
C LEU A 254 -4.23 -13.75 8.37
N TYR A 255 -3.25 -14.35 9.02
CA TYR A 255 -2.47 -13.75 10.10
C TYR A 255 -1.01 -13.75 9.73
N PHE A 256 -0.36 -12.60 9.87
CA PHE A 256 1.04 -12.39 9.53
C PHE A 256 1.95 -12.64 10.75
N ASN A 257 2.95 -13.51 10.62
CA ASN A 257 3.87 -13.90 11.69
C ASN A 257 5.31 -13.38 11.50
N GLY A 258 5.51 -12.46 10.55
CA GLY A 258 6.85 -11.94 10.25
C GLY A 258 7.41 -12.45 8.93
N ARG A 259 8.70 -12.21 8.70
CA ARG A 259 9.41 -12.66 7.51
C ARG A 259 10.30 -13.86 7.81
N LYS A 260 10.42 -14.76 6.86
CA LYS A 260 11.26 -15.96 6.94
C LYS A 260 12.73 -15.64 7.26
N ASP A 261 13.23 -14.54 6.69
CA ASP A 261 14.62 -14.09 6.88
C ASP A 261 14.85 -13.35 8.22
N ASN A 262 13.79 -13.02 8.96
CA ASN A 262 13.84 -12.36 10.26
C ASN A 262 13.88 -13.34 11.44
N VAL A 263 14.31 -14.58 11.21
CA VAL A 263 14.49 -15.57 12.28
C VAL A 263 15.74 -15.20 13.08
N TYR A 264 15.52 -14.54 14.21
CA TYR A 264 16.60 -14.22 15.14
C TYR A 264 17.08 -15.49 15.86
N ASN A 265 18.37 -15.72 15.83
CA ASN A 265 19.00 -16.81 16.57
C ASN A 265 19.32 -16.29 17.98
N ILE A 266 18.43 -16.50 18.95
CA ILE A 266 18.64 -16.11 20.33
C ILE A 266 19.15 -17.32 21.11
N HIS A 267 20.41 -17.31 21.54
CA HIS A 267 21.08 -18.37 22.30
C HIS A 267 20.98 -19.77 21.66
N GLY A 268 21.12 -19.85 20.32
CA GLY A 268 21.11 -21.11 19.60
C GLY A 268 19.70 -21.68 19.31
N ARG A 269 18.65 -20.96 19.63
CA ARG A 269 17.28 -21.27 19.22
C ARG A 269 16.80 -20.26 18.17
N LYS A 270 16.27 -20.78 17.07
CA LYS A 270 15.56 -19.95 16.07
C LYS A 270 14.26 -19.43 16.72
N VAL A 271 14.13 -18.12 16.83
CA VAL A 271 12.95 -17.43 17.35
C VAL A 271 12.42 -16.49 16.26
#